data_5353768d3effcf91eb663391784b35be
#
_entry.id   5353768d3effcf91eb663391784b35be
#
_cell.length_a   1.000
_cell.length_b   1.000
_cell.length_c   1.000
_cell.angle_alpha   90.00
_cell.angle_beta   90.00
_cell.angle_gamma   90.00
#
_symmetry.space_group_name_H-M   'P 1'
#
loop_
_entity.id
_entity.type
_entity.pdbx_description
1 polymer ?
#
loop_
_entity_poly.entity_id
_entity_poly.type
_entity_poly.pdbx_seq_one_letter_code
_entity_poly.pdbx_strand_id
1 'polypeptide(L)'
;YYGALLYAPDKTFTGFYGANDVTSNIATAIKTVFERMFTNNVKKSASARNLPYSFVDIVIDQNDFVYTATGKTSTYDKKGQIKKLNPGTGNNIMDSEDTDFTDDGFNTTFNNGTQIDQDIVGLAVNDSGFVYCVESQFGRVYLYDRACRMLTAFGGGLGQGSQKGTFSAANAIALNGTDVLVSDKLKNTVTVFKITDFGKKVLGLIDDTLDGKYTECKEGWEEVISLDRNFQPAYSGLARAYLTDGEYKEAMKLAREGYDRETYSLAFEFHRKDLMREYFWLIFLVVIVVIAAVVTLIIISSKRKLTLIKSKQVRLMLRTLIHPVLTFDEIKEKKQGSLIICGVLTALFYVTAVIQVLCGGFLFTQYDPTSFNSVWVLIRSAGLVVLWVISNWMISTLMQGKGTLKEIC
;
A
#
# COMPACT_ATOMS: atom_id res chain seq x y z
N TYR A 1 15.35 -10.36 26.16
CA TYR A 1 15.52 -11.64 25.44
C TYR A 1 15.17 -11.43 23.97
N TYR A 2 15.88 -12.11 23.09
CA TYR A 2 15.78 -11.91 21.62
C TYR A 2 14.60 -12.65 20.98
N GLY A 3 13.82 -13.38 21.76
CA GLY A 3 12.65 -14.14 21.39
C GLY A 3 11.99 -14.71 22.63
N ALA A 4 10.84 -15.36 22.47
CA ALA A 4 10.22 -16.09 23.58
C ALA A 4 11.07 -17.32 23.93
N LEU A 5 11.26 -17.57 25.22
CA LEU A 5 12.02 -18.75 25.68
C LEU A 5 11.14 -20.00 25.54
N LEU A 6 11.62 -20.97 24.79
CA LEU A 6 10.91 -22.25 24.63
C LEU A 6 11.52 -23.30 25.56
N TYR A 7 10.68 -23.87 26.40
CA TYR A 7 11.01 -24.97 27.29
C TYR A 7 10.19 -26.21 26.93
N ALA A 8 10.82 -27.35 26.89
CA ALA A 8 10.12 -28.62 26.77
C ALA A 8 9.35 -28.93 28.08
N PRO A 9 8.38 -29.90 28.06
CA PRO A 9 7.65 -30.30 29.27
C PRO A 9 8.51 -30.77 30.44
N ASP A 10 9.71 -31.26 30.14
CA ASP A 10 10.71 -31.69 31.12
C ASP A 10 11.54 -30.51 31.69
N LYS A 11 11.17 -29.27 31.34
CA LYS A 11 11.83 -28.01 31.72
C LYS A 11 13.21 -27.81 31.11
N THR A 12 13.61 -28.59 30.11
CA THR A 12 14.83 -28.31 29.36
C THR A 12 14.61 -27.15 28.40
N PHE A 13 15.58 -26.24 28.34
CA PHE A 13 15.55 -25.13 27.38
C PHE A 13 15.84 -25.66 25.97
N THR A 14 14.89 -25.46 25.06
CA THR A 14 14.97 -25.93 23.68
C THR A 14 15.39 -24.87 22.68
N GLY A 15 15.20 -23.58 23.00
CA GLY A 15 15.60 -22.49 22.13
C GLY A 15 14.80 -21.22 22.30
N PHE A 16 14.89 -20.37 21.28
CA PHE A 16 14.10 -19.13 21.18
C PHE A 16 13.04 -19.29 20.11
N TYR A 17 11.84 -18.81 20.39
CA TYR A 17 10.70 -18.86 19.50
C TYR A 17 10.37 -17.46 18.99
N GLY A 18 10.23 -17.30 17.65
CA GLY A 18 9.78 -16.08 17.01
C GLY A 18 10.70 -14.86 17.23
N ALA A 19 12.01 -15.05 17.24
CA ALA A 19 12.95 -13.94 17.40
C ALA A 19 12.75 -12.85 16.35
N ASN A 20 12.93 -11.60 16.75
CA ASN A 20 12.94 -10.46 15.83
C ASN A 20 14.18 -10.52 14.94
N ASP A 21 14.01 -10.15 13.67
CA ASP A 21 15.12 -10.03 12.75
C ASP A 21 16.06 -8.88 13.13
N VAL A 22 17.34 -9.07 12.84
CA VAL A 22 18.33 -8.01 12.98
C VAL A 22 18.36 -7.24 11.68
N THR A 23 17.86 -6.01 11.68
CA THR A 23 17.98 -5.12 10.52
C THR A 23 19.47 -4.82 10.26
N SER A 24 20.03 -5.51 9.28
CA SER A 24 21.36 -5.19 8.74
C SER A 24 21.18 -4.28 7.53
N ASN A 25 21.29 -2.97 7.72
CA ASN A 25 21.50 -2.07 6.60
C ASN A 25 22.79 -2.48 5.89
N ILE A 26 22.79 -2.58 4.55
CA ILE A 26 23.97 -2.99 3.74
C ILE A 26 25.21 -2.18 4.14
N ALA A 27 25.05 -0.89 4.44
CA ALA A 27 26.13 -0.04 4.94
C ALA A 27 26.68 -0.48 6.30
N THR A 28 25.82 -0.92 7.24
CA THR A 28 26.24 -1.45 8.55
C THR A 28 26.83 -2.85 8.43
N ALA A 29 26.34 -3.68 7.51
CA ALA A 29 26.94 -4.99 7.21
C ALA A 29 28.34 -4.84 6.62
N ILE A 30 28.54 -3.95 5.64
CA ILE A 30 29.86 -3.65 5.07
C ILE A 30 30.78 -3.07 6.15
N LYS A 31 30.32 -2.13 6.96
CA LYS A 31 31.09 -1.56 8.07
C LYS A 31 31.50 -2.63 9.08
N THR A 32 30.60 -3.53 9.44
CA THR A 32 30.88 -4.64 10.38
C THR A 32 31.91 -5.63 9.80
N VAL A 33 31.81 -5.93 8.51
CA VAL A 33 32.81 -6.78 7.80
C VAL A 33 34.18 -6.08 7.78
N PHE A 34 34.20 -4.78 7.44
CA PHE A 34 35.46 -3.99 7.42
C PHE A 34 36.10 -3.90 8.81
N GLU A 35 35.28 -3.62 9.84
CA GLU A 35 35.73 -3.59 11.23
C GLU A 35 36.26 -4.96 11.71
N ARG A 36 35.61 -6.06 11.30
CA ARG A 36 36.08 -7.42 11.59
C ARG A 36 37.42 -7.75 10.94
N MET A 37 37.67 -7.23 9.73
CA MET A 37 38.94 -7.47 9.02
C MET A 37 40.13 -6.65 9.57
N PHE A 38 39.88 -5.43 10.05
CA PHE A 38 40.92 -4.47 10.37
C PHE A 38 41.02 -4.09 11.85
N THR A 39 40.23 -4.67 12.74
CA THR A 39 40.21 -4.30 14.16
C THR A 39 40.79 -5.40 15.06
N ASN A 40 41.61 -5.00 16.03
CA ASN A 40 42.20 -5.90 17.03
C ASN A 40 41.13 -6.56 17.93
N ASN A 41 41.45 -7.77 18.46
CA ASN A 41 40.51 -8.60 19.24
C ASN A 41 39.89 -7.92 20.44
N VAL A 42 40.53 -6.93 21.06
CA VAL A 42 40.00 -6.15 22.19
C VAL A 42 38.87 -5.20 21.75
N LYS A 43 38.94 -4.62 20.54
CA LYS A 43 37.87 -3.77 19.99
C LYS A 43 36.74 -4.58 19.38
N LYS A 44 36.96 -5.84 18.99
CA LYS A 44 35.92 -6.74 18.50
C LYS A 44 34.87 -7.09 19.57
N SER A 45 35.25 -7.11 20.83
CA SER A 45 34.32 -7.36 21.95
C SER A 45 33.51 -6.12 22.35
N ALA A 46 34.00 -4.92 21.99
CA ALA A 46 33.32 -3.65 22.26
C ALA A 46 32.44 -3.16 21.07
N SER A 47 32.57 -3.81 19.90
CA SER A 47 31.71 -3.53 18.77
C SER A 47 30.25 -3.80 19.13
N ALA A 48 29.41 -2.78 19.04
CA ALA A 48 27.98 -2.89 19.34
C ALA A 48 27.41 -4.05 18.49
N ARG A 49 26.99 -5.10 19.18
CA ARG A 49 26.22 -6.17 18.55
C ARG A 49 24.87 -5.56 18.23
N ASN A 50 24.48 -5.53 16.95
CA ASN A 50 23.10 -5.26 16.62
C ASN A 50 22.27 -6.41 17.16
N LEU A 51 21.65 -6.18 18.30
CA LEU A 51 20.82 -7.16 18.95
C LEU A 51 19.37 -6.92 18.51
N PRO A 52 18.60 -7.97 18.23
CA PRO A 52 17.18 -7.81 17.91
C PRO A 52 16.45 -7.20 19.11
N TYR A 53 15.38 -6.48 18.81
CA TYR A 53 14.51 -5.93 19.85
C TYR A 53 13.87 -7.05 20.67
N SER A 54 13.73 -6.83 21.98
CA SER A 54 13.11 -7.81 22.88
C SER A 54 11.60 -7.68 22.83
N PHE A 55 10.91 -8.80 23.00
CA PHE A 55 9.47 -8.81 23.22
C PHE A 55 9.15 -8.19 24.59
N VAL A 56 8.08 -7.42 24.63
CA VAL A 56 7.52 -6.81 25.83
C VAL A 56 6.34 -7.58 26.36
N ASP A 57 5.61 -8.24 25.47
CA ASP A 57 4.45 -9.05 25.82
C ASP A 57 4.27 -10.23 24.86
N ILE A 58 3.58 -11.28 25.34
CA ILE A 58 3.28 -12.49 24.59
C ILE A 58 1.92 -13.01 25.03
N VAL A 59 1.06 -13.31 24.05
CA VAL A 59 -0.29 -13.86 24.26
C VAL A 59 -0.50 -15.05 23.32
N ILE A 60 -1.21 -16.06 23.80
CA ILE A 60 -1.58 -17.23 23.02
C ILE A 60 -3.09 -17.22 22.87
N ASP A 61 -3.59 -17.37 21.63
CA ASP A 61 -5.02 -17.49 21.35
C ASP A 61 -5.54 -18.93 21.53
N GLN A 62 -6.84 -19.12 21.37
CA GLN A 62 -7.48 -20.45 21.49
C GLN A 62 -7.07 -21.45 20.41
N ASN A 63 -6.46 -20.97 19.32
CA ASN A 63 -5.96 -21.79 18.21
C ASN A 63 -4.45 -22.05 18.30
N ASP A 64 -3.85 -21.81 19.48
CA ASP A 64 -2.41 -21.93 19.76
C ASP A 64 -1.51 -20.95 18.96
N PHE A 65 -2.06 -19.96 18.26
CA PHE A 65 -1.25 -18.92 17.67
C PHE A 65 -0.66 -18.01 18.76
N VAL A 66 0.61 -17.73 18.59
CA VAL A 66 1.36 -16.90 19.55
C VAL A 66 1.47 -15.49 19.00
N TYR A 67 0.94 -14.55 19.75
CA TYR A 67 1.08 -13.12 19.43
C TYR A 67 2.19 -12.52 20.30
N THR A 68 3.06 -11.74 19.69
CA THR A 68 4.17 -11.09 20.40
C THR A 68 4.16 -9.60 20.12
N ALA A 69 4.44 -8.80 21.13
CA ALA A 69 4.66 -7.38 21.00
C ALA A 69 6.12 -7.02 21.23
N THR A 70 6.63 -6.13 20.39
CA THR A 70 7.92 -5.48 20.52
C THR A 70 7.67 -4.03 20.92
N GLY A 71 8.35 -3.55 21.96
CA GLY A 71 8.24 -2.18 22.42
C GLY A 71 8.83 -1.17 21.44
N LYS A 72 9.44 -0.12 21.96
CA LYS A 72 10.03 0.94 21.17
C LYS A 72 11.09 0.40 20.19
N THR A 73 10.86 0.61 18.90
CA THR A 73 11.80 0.29 17.84
C THR A 73 12.40 1.57 17.25
N SER A 74 13.49 1.47 16.47
CA SER A 74 14.02 2.64 15.78
C SER A 74 13.09 3.09 14.65
N THR A 75 13.18 4.36 14.29
CA THR A 75 12.34 5.03 13.29
C THR A 75 12.30 4.33 11.92
N TYR A 76 13.29 3.48 11.62
CA TYR A 76 13.42 2.79 10.33
C TYR A 76 12.86 1.38 10.33
N ASP A 77 12.49 0.84 11.49
CA ASP A 77 12.13 -0.57 11.65
C ASP A 77 10.79 -0.71 12.37
N LYS A 78 9.77 -0.13 11.79
CA LYS A 78 8.42 -0.11 12.38
C LYS A 78 7.59 -1.34 12.06
N LYS A 79 7.96 -2.07 11.02
CA LYS A 79 7.27 -3.29 10.61
C LYS A 79 7.47 -4.41 11.61
N GLY A 80 6.41 -5.13 11.93
CA GLY A 80 6.48 -6.30 12.79
C GLY A 80 6.62 -6.02 14.28
N GLN A 81 6.18 -4.86 14.78
CA GLN A 81 6.10 -4.64 16.23
C GLN A 81 5.14 -5.62 16.90
N ILE A 82 4.04 -5.96 16.22
CA ILE A 82 3.14 -7.05 16.61
C ILE A 82 3.30 -8.15 15.57
N LYS A 83 3.51 -9.39 16.04
CA LYS A 83 3.63 -10.57 15.18
C LYS A 83 2.62 -11.61 15.60
N LYS A 84 2.07 -12.31 14.62
CA LYS A 84 1.29 -13.54 14.81
C LYS A 84 2.14 -14.70 14.34
N LEU A 85 2.60 -15.52 15.26
CA LEU A 85 3.55 -16.59 15.00
C LEU A 85 2.83 -17.91 14.79
N ASN A 86 3.27 -18.67 13.79
CA ASN A 86 2.78 -20.01 13.55
C ASN A 86 3.20 -20.95 14.70
N PRO A 87 2.29 -21.70 15.33
CA PRO A 87 2.61 -22.59 16.45
C PRO A 87 3.72 -23.59 16.18
N GLY A 88 3.80 -24.13 14.96
CA GLY A 88 4.75 -25.17 14.60
C GLY A 88 6.12 -24.65 14.18
N THR A 89 6.19 -23.49 13.53
CA THR A 89 7.44 -23.01 12.93
C THR A 89 8.01 -21.77 13.60
N GLY A 90 7.22 -21.05 14.38
CA GLY A 90 7.60 -19.76 14.98
C GLY A 90 7.75 -18.62 13.98
N ASN A 91 7.41 -18.83 12.71
CA ASN A 91 7.47 -17.80 11.70
C ASN A 91 6.29 -16.84 11.81
N ASN A 92 6.53 -15.57 11.55
CA ASN A 92 5.45 -14.58 11.43
C ASN A 92 4.60 -14.91 10.20
N ILE A 93 3.31 -15.16 10.39
CA ILE A 93 2.37 -15.47 9.30
C ILE A 93 1.73 -14.21 8.72
N MET A 94 1.99 -13.04 9.32
CA MET A 94 1.47 -11.74 8.94
C MET A 94 2.62 -10.83 8.48
N ASP A 95 3.57 -11.39 7.72
CA ASP A 95 4.74 -10.68 7.21
C ASP A 95 4.55 -10.34 5.72
N SER A 96 3.51 -9.59 5.42
CA SER A 96 3.30 -9.04 4.08
C SER A 96 3.03 -7.53 4.15
N GLU A 97 3.28 -6.83 3.05
CA GLU A 97 3.01 -5.38 2.98
C GLU A 97 1.54 -5.04 3.25
N ASP A 98 0.63 -5.99 3.01
CA ASP A 98 -0.81 -5.81 3.15
C ASP A 98 -1.38 -6.33 4.48
N THR A 99 -0.59 -7.03 5.29
CA THR A 99 -1.04 -7.69 6.52
C THR A 99 -0.17 -7.40 7.73
N ASP A 100 0.38 -6.21 7.83
CA ASP A 100 1.20 -5.78 8.96
C ASP A 100 0.31 -5.05 10.00
N PHE A 101 0.37 -5.48 11.27
CA PHE A 101 -0.37 -4.84 12.36
C PHE A 101 0.04 -3.40 12.67
N THR A 102 1.13 -2.90 12.11
CA THR A 102 1.72 -1.62 12.52
C THR A 102 1.77 -0.56 11.44
N ASP A 103 1.18 -0.86 10.28
CA ASP A 103 1.32 0.02 9.15
C ASP A 103 0.23 1.06 9.13
N ASP A 104 0.15 2.05 9.79
CA ASP A 104 -0.73 3.12 9.39
C ASP A 104 -0.33 4.42 10.05
N GLY A 105 -0.07 5.39 9.35
CA GLY A 105 0.06 6.80 9.65
C GLY A 105 -0.07 7.30 11.12
N PHE A 106 -0.45 6.42 12.02
CA PHE A 106 -0.46 6.61 13.47
C PHE A 106 0.91 6.40 14.12
N ASN A 107 1.84 5.82 13.39
CA ASN A 107 3.16 5.44 13.92
C ASN A 107 4.08 6.63 14.19
N THR A 108 3.76 7.80 13.66
CA THR A 108 4.57 8.99 13.89
C THR A 108 3.69 10.20 14.04
N THR A 109 3.70 10.77 15.23
CA THR A 109 3.13 12.09 15.46
C THR A 109 4.28 13.08 15.62
N PHE A 110 4.26 14.16 14.87
CA PHE A 110 5.23 15.23 15.05
C PHE A 110 4.73 16.17 16.14
N ASN A 111 5.52 16.29 17.19
CA ASN A 111 5.33 17.32 18.19
C ASN A 111 6.50 18.31 18.05
N ASN A 112 6.24 19.53 17.67
CA ASN A 112 7.25 20.58 17.44
C ASN A 112 8.37 20.18 16.46
N GLY A 113 8.05 19.35 15.42
CA GLY A 113 9.02 18.86 14.46
C GLY A 113 9.84 17.65 14.91
N THR A 114 9.58 17.12 16.11
CA THR A 114 10.24 15.89 16.59
C THR A 114 9.35 14.69 16.32
N GLN A 115 9.92 13.67 15.70
CA GLN A 115 9.24 12.40 15.51
C GLN A 115 9.21 11.64 16.85
N ILE A 116 8.02 11.21 17.25
CA ILE A 116 7.80 10.41 18.47
C ILE A 116 7.47 8.99 18.04
N ASP A 117 8.29 8.04 18.49
CA ASP A 117 8.08 6.62 18.21
C ASP A 117 7.07 6.03 19.18
N GLN A 118 6.23 5.13 18.69
CA GLN A 118 5.32 4.35 19.53
C GLN A 118 6.09 3.40 20.43
N ASP A 119 5.54 3.17 21.62
CA ASP A 119 6.05 2.21 22.59
C ASP A 119 4.92 1.27 23.02
N ILE A 120 4.80 0.14 22.33
CA ILE A 120 3.81 -0.88 22.66
C ILE A 120 4.25 -1.57 23.95
N VAL A 121 3.35 -1.65 24.91
CA VAL A 121 3.64 -2.16 26.25
C VAL A 121 2.77 -3.34 26.66
N GLY A 122 1.74 -3.68 25.89
CA GLY A 122 0.90 -4.84 26.18
C GLY A 122 0.00 -5.23 25.03
N LEU A 123 -0.34 -6.52 24.99
CA LEU A 123 -1.27 -7.16 24.05
C LEU A 123 -2.36 -7.89 24.79
N ALA A 124 -3.54 -7.97 24.18
CA ALA A 124 -4.60 -8.90 24.54
C ALA A 124 -5.31 -9.37 23.26
N VAL A 125 -5.72 -10.62 23.21
CA VAL A 125 -6.41 -11.22 22.06
C VAL A 125 -7.69 -11.86 22.58
N ASN A 126 -8.82 -11.59 21.89
CA ASN A 126 -10.09 -12.23 22.22
C ASN A 126 -10.26 -13.57 21.48
N ASP A 127 -11.35 -14.28 21.81
CA ASP A 127 -11.66 -15.60 21.26
C ASP A 127 -11.87 -15.60 19.74
N SER A 128 -12.32 -14.48 19.17
CA SER A 128 -12.46 -14.28 17.71
C SER A 128 -11.15 -13.87 17.02
N GLY A 129 -10.06 -13.73 17.75
CA GLY A 129 -8.75 -13.34 17.18
C GLY A 129 -8.58 -11.85 16.92
N PHE A 130 -9.44 -10.98 17.49
CA PHE A 130 -9.20 -9.54 17.49
C PHE A 130 -8.09 -9.19 18.47
N VAL A 131 -7.16 -8.35 18.01
CA VAL A 131 -5.96 -7.98 18.77
C VAL A 131 -6.11 -6.57 19.30
N TYR A 132 -5.98 -6.45 20.62
CA TYR A 132 -5.93 -5.18 21.33
C TYR A 132 -4.49 -4.92 21.74
N CYS A 133 -3.93 -3.79 21.39
CA CYS A 133 -2.62 -3.41 21.88
C CYS A 133 -2.66 -2.04 22.53
N VAL A 134 -1.93 -1.90 23.63
CA VAL A 134 -1.79 -0.63 24.34
C VAL A 134 -0.41 -0.05 24.11
N GLU A 135 -0.38 1.23 23.82
CA GLU A 135 0.80 2.04 23.57
C GLU A 135 0.94 3.08 24.67
N SER A 136 2.14 3.21 25.25
CA SER A 136 2.36 4.03 26.44
C SER A 136 2.66 5.49 26.15
N GLN A 137 3.19 5.81 24.95
CA GLN A 137 3.67 7.15 24.64
C GLN A 137 2.52 8.16 24.45
N PHE A 138 1.46 7.74 23.76
CA PHE A 138 0.24 8.53 23.55
C PHE A 138 -0.93 8.06 24.41
N GLY A 139 -0.78 6.95 25.12
CA GLY A 139 -1.82 6.34 25.94
C GLY A 139 -3.01 5.86 25.11
N ARG A 140 -2.76 5.22 23.97
CA ARG A 140 -3.79 4.72 23.06
C ARG A 140 -3.90 3.21 23.13
N VAL A 141 -5.12 2.74 22.92
CA VAL A 141 -5.43 1.34 22.67
C VAL A 141 -5.85 1.20 21.22
N TYR A 142 -5.16 0.37 20.47
CA TYR A 142 -5.49 0.02 19.09
C TYR A 142 -6.20 -1.32 19.04
N LEU A 143 -7.21 -1.41 18.22
CA LEU A 143 -7.96 -2.63 17.95
C LEU A 143 -7.77 -3.03 16.50
N TYR A 144 -7.30 -4.24 16.29
CA TYR A 144 -7.12 -4.85 14.98
C TYR A 144 -8.03 -6.07 14.83
N ASP A 145 -8.49 -6.33 13.61
CA ASP A 145 -9.15 -7.58 13.29
C ASP A 145 -8.13 -8.72 13.08
N ARG A 146 -8.62 -9.93 12.92
CA ARG A 146 -7.74 -11.11 12.68
C ARG A 146 -7.02 -11.10 11.34
N ALA A 147 -7.40 -10.20 10.41
CA ALA A 147 -6.71 -9.93 9.14
C ALA A 147 -5.70 -8.76 9.24
N CYS A 148 -5.37 -8.33 10.48
CA CYS A 148 -4.42 -7.25 10.80
C CYS A 148 -4.85 -5.85 10.39
N ARG A 149 -6.12 -5.63 10.05
CA ARG A 149 -6.61 -4.30 9.72
C ARG A 149 -6.98 -3.57 11.00
N MET A 150 -6.49 -2.35 11.15
CA MET A 150 -6.86 -1.50 12.27
C MET A 150 -8.32 -1.06 12.14
N LEU A 151 -9.12 -1.35 13.16
CA LEU A 151 -10.52 -0.99 13.20
C LEU A 151 -10.76 0.34 13.89
N THR A 152 -10.07 0.57 15.01
CA THR A 152 -10.23 1.78 15.79
C THR A 152 -9.05 1.97 16.75
N ALA A 153 -8.86 3.21 17.17
CA ALA A 153 -7.98 3.57 18.28
C ALA A 153 -8.79 4.39 19.29
N PHE A 154 -8.65 4.08 20.56
CA PHE A 154 -9.35 4.77 21.63
C PHE A 154 -8.41 5.00 22.84
N GLY A 155 -8.88 5.73 23.85
CA GLY A 155 -8.03 6.23 24.90
C GLY A 155 -7.29 7.49 24.44
N GLY A 156 -6.11 7.71 24.97
CA GLY A 156 -5.27 8.84 24.60
C GLY A 156 -4.99 9.79 25.75
N GLY A 157 -4.22 10.81 25.47
CA GLY A 157 -3.78 11.81 26.43
C GLY A 157 -2.26 11.78 26.58
N LEU A 158 -1.58 12.82 26.14
CA LEU A 158 -0.15 13.03 26.38
C LEU A 158 0.07 13.32 27.88
N GLY A 159 0.14 12.25 28.67
CA GLY A 159 0.73 12.28 30.03
C GLY A 159 0.04 13.12 31.10
N GLN A 160 -1.01 13.88 30.84
CA GLN A 160 -1.57 14.84 31.83
C GLN A 160 -3.11 14.89 31.88
N GLY A 161 -3.79 13.96 31.25
CA GLY A 161 -5.26 13.97 31.24
C GLY A 161 -5.87 13.46 32.54
N SER A 162 -6.65 14.29 33.24
CA SER A 162 -7.55 13.86 34.31
C SER A 162 -8.89 13.34 33.77
N GLN A 163 -9.09 13.38 32.48
CA GLN A 163 -10.31 12.93 31.82
C GLN A 163 -10.45 11.40 31.88
N LYS A 164 -11.69 10.92 31.95
CA LYS A 164 -11.99 9.49 31.88
C LYS A 164 -11.52 8.93 30.53
N GLY A 165 -10.86 7.77 30.55
CA GLY A 165 -10.33 7.12 29.35
C GLY A 165 -8.99 7.67 28.86
N THR A 166 -8.35 8.58 29.60
CA THR A 166 -6.98 9.05 29.34
C THR A 166 -5.98 8.41 30.28
N PHE A 167 -4.76 8.22 29.81
CA PHE A 167 -3.68 7.59 30.60
C PHE A 167 -2.51 8.54 30.78
N SER A 168 -1.87 8.45 31.95
CA SER A 168 -0.59 9.11 32.19
C SER A 168 0.59 8.21 31.87
N ALA A 169 0.49 6.92 32.12
CA ALA A 169 1.45 5.91 31.73
C ALA A 169 0.78 4.53 31.68
N ALA A 170 0.07 4.27 30.58
CA ALA A 170 -0.50 2.95 30.35
C ALA A 170 0.62 1.90 30.30
N ASN A 171 0.43 0.74 30.91
CA ASN A 171 1.50 -0.26 31.02
C ASN A 171 1.07 -1.71 30.84
N ALA A 172 -0.22 -2.01 30.87
CA ALA A 172 -0.73 -3.34 30.56
C ALA A 172 -2.19 -3.28 30.12
N ILE A 173 -2.61 -4.29 29.37
CA ILE A 173 -3.97 -4.49 28.88
C ILE A 173 -4.40 -5.93 29.13
N ALA A 174 -5.67 -6.12 29.46
CA ALA A 174 -6.29 -7.43 29.61
C ALA A 174 -7.74 -7.36 29.15
N LEU A 175 -8.31 -8.51 28.79
CA LEU A 175 -9.72 -8.64 28.46
C LEU A 175 -10.46 -9.39 29.57
N ASN A 176 -11.69 -8.95 29.86
CA ASN A 176 -12.64 -9.67 30.70
C ASN A 176 -13.96 -9.79 29.93
N GLY A 177 -14.13 -10.89 29.22
CA GLY A 177 -15.17 -11.03 28.21
C GLY A 177 -15.01 -9.99 27.09
N THR A 178 -15.98 -9.09 26.97
CA THR A 178 -15.94 -7.99 26.00
C THR A 178 -15.37 -6.68 26.55
N ASP A 179 -15.08 -6.61 27.84
CA ASP A 179 -14.56 -5.41 28.49
C ASP A 179 -13.02 -5.36 28.35
N VAL A 180 -12.50 -4.19 28.03
CA VAL A 180 -11.06 -3.95 27.90
C VAL A 180 -10.57 -3.24 29.16
N LEU A 181 -9.63 -3.86 29.86
CA LEU A 181 -9.03 -3.34 31.09
C LEU A 181 -7.63 -2.82 30.76
N VAL A 182 -7.38 -1.55 31.06
CA VAL A 182 -6.05 -0.95 30.88
C VAL A 182 -5.55 -0.39 32.20
N SER A 183 -4.35 -0.80 32.62
CA SER A 183 -3.71 -0.30 33.81
C SER A 183 -2.84 0.93 33.55
N ASP A 184 -2.84 1.87 34.47
CA ASP A 184 -2.00 3.08 34.47
C ASP A 184 -1.13 3.10 35.72
N LYS A 185 0.18 2.94 35.53
CA LYS A 185 1.12 2.84 36.63
C LYS A 185 1.32 4.15 37.38
N LEU A 186 1.15 5.32 36.74
CA LEU A 186 1.32 6.60 37.40
C LEU A 186 0.05 7.02 38.16
N LYS A 187 -1.11 6.68 37.65
CA LYS A 187 -2.39 6.95 38.30
C LYS A 187 -2.76 5.88 39.35
N ASN A 188 -2.08 4.73 39.35
CA ASN A 188 -2.43 3.54 40.13
C ASN A 188 -3.91 3.13 39.95
N THR A 189 -4.39 3.16 38.72
CA THR A 189 -5.78 2.86 38.34
C THR A 189 -5.86 1.84 37.23
N VAL A 190 -7.00 1.13 37.17
CA VAL A 190 -7.40 0.32 36.06
C VAL A 190 -8.63 0.96 35.42
N THR A 191 -8.53 1.32 34.19
CA THR A 191 -9.67 1.85 33.42
C THR A 191 -10.34 0.70 32.68
N VAL A 192 -11.66 0.59 32.84
CA VAL A 192 -12.48 -0.42 32.16
C VAL A 192 -13.24 0.26 31.03
N PHE A 193 -12.95 -0.16 29.80
CA PHE A 193 -13.71 0.24 28.62
C PHE A 193 -14.75 -0.83 28.32
N LYS A 194 -16.01 -0.41 28.28
CA LYS A 194 -17.12 -1.28 27.89
C LYS A 194 -17.48 -1.06 26.44
N ILE A 195 -17.61 -2.16 25.71
CA ILE A 195 -18.04 -2.08 24.32
C ILE A 195 -19.51 -1.62 24.24
N THR A 196 -19.79 -0.72 23.31
CA THR A 196 -21.16 -0.27 23.02
C THR A 196 -21.91 -1.32 22.19
N ASP A 197 -23.25 -1.23 22.16
CA ASP A 197 -24.07 -2.14 21.31
C ASP A 197 -23.73 -1.98 19.83
N PHE A 198 -23.43 -0.75 19.38
CA PHE A 198 -22.91 -0.50 18.04
C PHE A 198 -21.57 -1.22 17.80
N GLY A 199 -20.64 -1.11 18.73
CA GLY A 199 -19.33 -1.79 18.65
C GLY A 199 -19.48 -3.31 18.61
N LYS A 200 -20.34 -3.90 19.44
CA LYS A 200 -20.63 -5.35 19.42
C LYS A 200 -21.16 -5.79 18.06
N LYS A 201 -22.11 -5.03 17.49
CA LYS A 201 -22.68 -5.31 16.18
C LYS A 201 -21.62 -5.26 15.10
N VAL A 202 -20.81 -4.21 15.08
CA VAL A 202 -19.74 -4.04 14.09
C VAL A 202 -18.71 -5.17 14.18
N LEU A 203 -18.23 -5.51 15.39
CA LEU A 203 -17.26 -6.59 15.56
C LEU A 203 -17.84 -7.95 15.14
N GLY A 204 -19.10 -8.22 15.47
CA GLY A 204 -19.79 -9.44 15.03
C GLY A 204 -19.91 -9.52 13.50
N LEU A 205 -20.28 -8.42 12.83
CA LEU A 205 -20.36 -8.38 11.38
C LEU A 205 -19.00 -8.52 10.70
N ILE A 206 -17.95 -7.96 11.27
CA ILE A 206 -16.57 -8.13 10.77
C ILE A 206 -16.16 -9.60 10.89
N ASP A 207 -16.42 -10.22 12.03
CA ASP A 207 -16.09 -11.62 12.28
C ASP A 207 -16.82 -12.55 11.30
N ASP A 208 -18.14 -12.39 11.15
CA ASP A 208 -18.95 -13.16 10.18
C ASP A 208 -18.50 -12.90 8.74
N THR A 209 -18.13 -11.66 8.39
CA THR A 209 -17.58 -11.33 7.06
C THR A 209 -16.24 -12.04 6.82
N LEU A 210 -15.37 -12.13 7.82
CA LEU A 210 -14.10 -12.85 7.74
C LEU A 210 -14.29 -14.37 7.71
N ASP A 211 -15.41 -14.88 8.23
CA ASP A 211 -15.83 -16.26 8.09
C ASP A 211 -16.47 -16.58 6.72
N GLY A 212 -16.63 -15.60 5.86
CA GLY A 212 -17.21 -15.77 4.53
C GLY A 212 -18.74 -15.73 4.47
N LYS A 213 -19.43 -15.37 5.58
CA LYS A 213 -20.90 -15.27 5.66
C LYS A 213 -21.39 -13.93 5.08
N TYR A 214 -20.97 -13.61 3.85
CA TYR A 214 -21.18 -12.28 3.27
C TYR A 214 -22.66 -11.91 3.11
N THR A 215 -23.46 -12.82 2.57
CA THR A 215 -24.89 -12.57 2.29
C THR A 215 -25.70 -12.39 3.57
N GLU A 216 -25.35 -13.15 4.61
CA GLU A 216 -26.02 -13.05 5.92
C GLU A 216 -25.75 -11.73 6.62
N CYS A 217 -24.59 -11.13 6.37
CA CYS A 217 -24.21 -9.83 6.96
C CYS A 217 -24.83 -8.61 6.28
N LYS A 218 -25.52 -8.78 5.15
CA LYS A 218 -25.99 -7.68 4.29
C LYS A 218 -26.87 -6.68 5.05
N GLU A 219 -27.95 -7.15 5.67
CA GLU A 219 -28.85 -6.30 6.45
C GLU A 219 -28.13 -5.61 7.62
N GLY A 220 -27.23 -6.32 8.27
CA GLY A 220 -26.43 -5.76 9.36
C GLY A 220 -25.53 -4.62 8.90
N TRP A 221 -24.88 -4.76 7.76
CA TRP A 221 -24.05 -3.68 7.20
C TRP A 221 -24.89 -2.50 6.71
N GLU A 222 -26.05 -2.71 6.12
CA GLU A 222 -26.97 -1.64 5.76
C GLU A 222 -27.42 -0.83 6.99
N GLU A 223 -27.70 -1.51 8.10
CA GLU A 223 -28.03 -0.82 9.35
C GLU A 223 -26.84 -0.02 9.89
N VAL A 224 -25.62 -0.58 9.86
CA VAL A 224 -24.39 0.17 10.27
C VAL A 224 -24.22 1.43 9.43
N ILE A 225 -24.39 1.35 8.10
CA ILE A 225 -24.32 2.51 7.20
C ILE A 225 -25.41 3.53 7.53
N SER A 226 -26.61 3.08 7.94
CA SER A 226 -27.70 3.99 8.34
C SER A 226 -27.36 4.78 9.61
N LEU A 227 -26.60 4.17 10.52
CA LEU A 227 -26.15 4.78 11.77
C LEU A 227 -24.92 5.67 11.60
N ASP A 228 -23.95 5.19 10.83
CA ASP A 228 -22.73 5.94 10.50
C ASP A 228 -22.37 5.77 9.01
N ARG A 229 -22.68 6.80 8.22
CA ARG A 229 -22.40 6.84 6.78
C ARG A 229 -20.92 6.96 6.44
N ASN A 230 -20.06 7.31 7.39
CA ASN A 230 -18.62 7.46 7.17
C ASN A 230 -17.85 6.19 7.53
N PHE A 231 -18.52 5.15 8.02
CA PHE A 231 -17.88 3.90 8.41
C PHE A 231 -17.51 3.05 7.19
N GLN A 232 -16.32 3.27 6.65
CA GLN A 232 -15.82 2.61 5.43
C GLN A 232 -15.86 1.08 5.45
N PRO A 233 -15.53 0.38 6.57
CA PRO A 233 -15.59 -1.09 6.59
C PRO A 233 -16.97 -1.66 6.29
N ALA A 234 -18.06 -0.93 6.60
CA ALA A 234 -19.41 -1.38 6.29
C ALA A 234 -19.67 -1.41 4.77
N TYR A 235 -19.17 -0.43 4.04
CA TYR A 235 -19.25 -0.42 2.58
C TYR A 235 -18.47 -1.58 1.96
N SER A 236 -17.29 -1.89 2.50
CA SER A 236 -16.48 -3.03 2.05
C SER A 236 -17.18 -4.37 2.33
N GLY A 237 -17.74 -4.53 3.53
CA GLY A 237 -18.50 -5.72 3.91
C GLY A 237 -19.73 -5.92 3.03
N LEU A 238 -20.51 -4.85 2.81
CA LEU A 238 -21.67 -4.86 1.94
C LEU A 238 -21.31 -5.11 0.47
N ALA A 239 -20.19 -4.55 0.00
CA ALA A 239 -19.70 -4.79 -1.36
C ALA A 239 -19.39 -6.27 -1.61
N ARG A 240 -18.80 -6.96 -0.62
CA ARG A 240 -18.53 -8.40 -0.70
C ARG A 240 -19.81 -9.22 -0.74
N ALA A 241 -20.84 -8.82 0.00
CA ALA A 241 -22.14 -9.46 -0.06
C ALA A 241 -22.77 -9.34 -1.47
N TYR A 242 -22.80 -8.13 -2.04
CA TYR A 242 -23.29 -7.93 -3.41
C TYR A 242 -22.44 -8.64 -4.48
N LEU A 243 -21.13 -8.74 -4.28
CA LEU A 243 -20.25 -9.51 -5.17
C LEU A 243 -20.64 -10.99 -5.18
N THR A 244 -20.92 -11.55 -4.01
CA THR A 244 -21.34 -12.95 -3.84
C THR A 244 -22.72 -13.21 -4.46
N ASP A 245 -23.62 -12.24 -4.36
CA ASP A 245 -24.95 -12.29 -4.97
C ASP A 245 -24.92 -12.11 -6.51
N GLY A 246 -23.75 -11.77 -7.10
CA GLY A 246 -23.60 -11.52 -8.54
C GLY A 246 -24.02 -10.13 -8.99
N GLU A 247 -24.34 -9.24 -8.08
CA GLU A 247 -24.72 -7.85 -8.30
C GLU A 247 -23.48 -6.96 -8.48
N TYR A 248 -22.70 -7.26 -9.52
CA TYR A 248 -21.35 -6.68 -9.70
C TYR A 248 -21.30 -5.16 -9.78
N LYS A 249 -22.34 -4.52 -10.36
CA LYS A 249 -22.39 -3.05 -10.47
C LYS A 249 -22.52 -2.37 -9.11
N GLU A 250 -23.41 -2.88 -8.25
CA GLU A 250 -23.58 -2.35 -6.89
C GLU A 250 -22.36 -2.69 -6.02
N ALA A 251 -21.81 -3.90 -6.18
CA ALA A 251 -20.56 -4.28 -5.53
C ALA A 251 -19.42 -3.31 -5.86
N MET A 252 -19.22 -2.94 -7.14
CA MET A 252 -18.23 -1.96 -7.55
C MET A 252 -18.45 -0.58 -6.95
N LYS A 253 -19.70 -0.12 -6.90
CA LYS A 253 -20.05 1.17 -6.34
C LYS A 253 -19.72 1.23 -4.85
N LEU A 254 -20.16 0.23 -4.09
CA LEU A 254 -19.92 0.14 -2.64
C LEU A 254 -18.44 -0.07 -2.31
N ALA A 255 -17.75 -0.93 -3.05
CA ALA A 255 -16.31 -1.14 -2.89
C ALA A 255 -15.50 0.14 -3.13
N ARG A 256 -15.94 1.00 -4.05
CA ARG A 256 -15.33 2.31 -4.28
C ARG A 256 -15.55 3.25 -3.10
N GLU A 257 -16.75 3.27 -2.50
CA GLU A 257 -17.06 4.07 -1.31
C GLU A 257 -16.30 3.57 -0.08
N GLY A 258 -16.12 2.24 0.03
CA GLY A 258 -15.33 1.59 1.08
C GLY A 258 -13.82 1.58 0.85
N TYR A 259 -13.31 2.14 -0.26
CA TYR A 259 -11.90 2.08 -0.69
C TYR A 259 -11.35 0.65 -0.81
N ASP A 260 -12.22 -0.36 -0.95
CA ASP A 260 -11.85 -1.77 -1.11
C ASP A 260 -11.53 -2.07 -2.58
N ARG A 261 -10.23 -1.95 -2.92
CA ARG A 261 -9.76 -2.17 -4.29
C ARG A 261 -9.80 -3.63 -4.70
N GLU A 262 -9.62 -4.53 -3.76
CA GLU A 262 -9.65 -5.97 -4.02
C GLU A 262 -11.06 -6.40 -4.47
N THR A 263 -12.07 -6.09 -3.66
CA THR A 263 -13.47 -6.38 -3.99
C THR A 263 -13.92 -5.68 -5.27
N TYR A 264 -13.49 -4.41 -5.47
CA TYR A 264 -13.77 -3.68 -6.71
C TYR A 264 -13.15 -4.38 -7.93
N SER A 265 -11.89 -4.81 -7.83
CA SER A 265 -11.19 -5.50 -8.92
C SER A 265 -11.88 -6.79 -9.33
N LEU A 266 -12.28 -7.60 -8.35
CA LEU A 266 -13.01 -8.84 -8.58
C LEU A 266 -14.39 -8.56 -9.22
N ALA A 267 -15.16 -7.62 -8.67
CA ALA A 267 -16.46 -7.24 -9.22
C ALA A 267 -16.33 -6.70 -10.65
N PHE A 268 -15.31 -5.87 -10.93
CA PHE A 268 -15.02 -5.37 -12.26
C PHE A 268 -14.65 -6.48 -13.24
N GLU A 269 -13.86 -7.46 -12.80
CA GLU A 269 -13.49 -8.62 -13.62
C GLU A 269 -14.72 -9.42 -14.04
N PHE A 270 -15.59 -9.77 -13.09
CA PHE A 270 -16.82 -10.51 -13.38
C PHE A 270 -17.78 -9.70 -14.25
N HIS A 271 -18.00 -8.43 -13.92
CA HIS A 271 -18.85 -7.55 -14.73
C HIS A 271 -18.35 -7.41 -16.17
N ARG A 272 -17.02 -7.25 -16.36
CA ARG A 272 -16.42 -7.19 -17.68
C ARG A 272 -16.58 -8.49 -18.45
N LYS A 273 -16.43 -9.66 -17.78
CA LYS A 273 -16.65 -10.97 -18.41
C LYS A 273 -18.09 -11.10 -18.89
N ASP A 274 -19.06 -10.69 -18.09
CA ASP A 274 -20.48 -10.73 -18.47
C ASP A 274 -20.77 -9.79 -19.63
N LEU A 275 -20.30 -8.55 -19.60
CA LEU A 275 -20.43 -7.61 -20.71
C LEU A 275 -19.78 -8.15 -22.00
N MET A 276 -18.57 -8.70 -21.89
CA MET A 276 -17.90 -9.30 -23.06
C MET A 276 -18.66 -10.49 -23.63
N ARG A 277 -19.26 -11.30 -22.78
CA ARG A 277 -20.05 -12.45 -23.18
C ARG A 277 -21.34 -12.02 -23.89
N GLU A 278 -22.03 -11.00 -23.34
CA GLU A 278 -23.28 -10.46 -23.91
C GLU A 278 -23.04 -9.77 -25.25
N TYR A 279 -22.03 -8.90 -25.32
CA TYR A 279 -21.78 -8.06 -26.50
C TYR A 279 -20.68 -8.60 -27.41
N PHE A 280 -20.22 -9.84 -27.24
CA PHE A 280 -19.12 -10.42 -27.98
C PHE A 280 -19.27 -10.26 -29.50
N TRP A 281 -20.41 -10.65 -30.05
CA TRP A 281 -20.67 -10.59 -31.48
C TRP A 281 -20.70 -9.16 -32.02
N LEU A 282 -21.21 -8.23 -31.27
CA LEU A 282 -21.27 -6.83 -31.66
C LEU A 282 -19.86 -6.22 -31.68
N ILE A 283 -19.05 -6.48 -30.65
CA ILE A 283 -17.66 -6.03 -30.56
C ILE A 283 -16.86 -6.60 -31.74
N PHE A 284 -17.02 -7.90 -32.02
CA PHE A 284 -16.36 -8.59 -33.13
C PHE A 284 -16.74 -7.99 -34.48
N LEU A 285 -18.01 -7.71 -34.69
CA LEU A 285 -18.48 -7.04 -35.92
C LEU A 285 -17.87 -5.65 -36.10
N VAL A 286 -17.85 -4.84 -35.00
CA VAL A 286 -17.25 -3.50 -35.04
C VAL A 286 -15.75 -3.57 -35.40
N VAL A 287 -15.01 -4.50 -34.80
CA VAL A 287 -13.58 -4.71 -35.12
C VAL A 287 -13.40 -5.07 -36.62
N ILE A 288 -14.22 -5.97 -37.15
CA ILE A 288 -14.14 -6.33 -38.59
C ILE A 288 -14.42 -5.12 -39.46
N VAL A 289 -15.45 -4.33 -39.16
CA VAL A 289 -15.80 -3.13 -39.92
C VAL A 289 -14.67 -2.10 -39.88
N VAL A 290 -14.04 -1.88 -38.72
CA VAL A 290 -12.90 -0.98 -38.59
C VAL A 290 -11.71 -1.47 -39.43
N ILE A 291 -11.37 -2.76 -39.35
CA ILE A 291 -10.28 -3.35 -40.14
C ILE A 291 -10.58 -3.18 -41.64
N ALA A 292 -11.80 -3.50 -42.09
CA ALA A 292 -12.21 -3.35 -43.48
C ALA A 292 -12.12 -1.89 -43.98
N ALA A 293 -12.55 -0.94 -43.14
CA ALA A 293 -12.43 0.49 -43.40
C ALA A 293 -10.97 0.94 -43.54
N VAL A 294 -10.11 0.52 -42.62
CA VAL A 294 -8.66 0.84 -42.68
C VAL A 294 -8.02 0.26 -43.94
N VAL A 295 -8.28 -1.02 -44.23
CA VAL A 295 -7.75 -1.67 -45.45
C VAL A 295 -8.25 -0.96 -46.69
N THR A 296 -9.52 -0.61 -46.78
CA THR A 296 -10.11 0.13 -47.89
C THR A 296 -9.47 1.50 -48.07
N LEU A 297 -9.23 2.24 -46.96
CA LEU A 297 -8.54 3.52 -47.00
C LEU A 297 -7.08 3.39 -47.48
N ILE A 298 -6.38 2.35 -47.09
CA ILE A 298 -5.01 2.06 -47.54
C ILE A 298 -5.00 1.79 -49.06
N ILE A 299 -5.93 0.96 -49.54
CA ILE A 299 -6.06 0.64 -50.98
C ILE A 299 -6.40 1.88 -51.81
N ILE A 300 -7.36 2.71 -51.33
CA ILE A 300 -7.74 3.96 -52.03
C ILE A 300 -6.58 4.95 -52.05
N SER A 301 -5.90 5.12 -50.91
CA SER A 301 -4.72 5.99 -50.78
C SER A 301 -3.60 5.56 -51.73
N SER A 302 -3.34 4.26 -51.83
CA SER A 302 -2.33 3.68 -52.72
C SER A 302 -2.68 3.90 -54.22
N LYS A 303 -3.93 3.64 -54.61
CA LYS A 303 -4.39 3.80 -56.01
C LYS A 303 -4.48 5.25 -56.46
N ARG A 304 -4.91 6.17 -55.55
CA ARG A 304 -5.14 7.58 -55.94
C ARG A 304 -3.93 8.49 -55.70
N LYS A 305 -2.78 7.97 -55.21
CA LYS A 305 -1.61 8.78 -54.79
C LYS A 305 -2.00 9.99 -53.92
N LEU A 306 -3.10 9.87 -53.20
CA LEU A 306 -3.60 10.93 -52.31
C LEU A 306 -2.68 11.05 -51.11
N THR A 307 -2.01 12.17 -50.97
CA THR A 307 -1.29 12.54 -49.76
C THR A 307 -2.30 13.04 -48.74
N LEU A 308 -2.85 12.13 -47.93
CA LEU A 308 -3.79 12.44 -46.85
C LEU A 308 -3.26 13.52 -45.88
N ILE A 309 -1.93 13.61 -45.79
CA ILE A 309 -1.27 14.56 -44.91
C ILE A 309 -0.42 15.52 -45.73
N LYS A 310 -0.84 16.78 -45.78
CA LYS A 310 -0.15 17.84 -46.55
C LYS A 310 1.19 18.25 -45.89
N SER A 311 1.28 18.20 -44.57
CA SER A 311 2.50 18.57 -43.83
C SER A 311 3.58 17.51 -43.98
N LYS A 312 4.74 17.91 -44.55
CA LYS A 312 5.91 17.04 -44.74
C LYS A 312 6.43 16.52 -43.40
N GLN A 313 6.43 17.34 -42.37
CA GLN A 313 6.93 17.02 -41.05
C GLN A 313 6.05 15.97 -40.34
N VAL A 314 4.71 16.12 -40.40
CA VAL A 314 3.77 15.14 -39.83
C VAL A 314 3.86 13.80 -40.56
N ARG A 315 4.07 13.82 -41.88
CA ARG A 315 4.29 12.60 -42.64
C ARG A 315 5.58 11.88 -42.24
N LEU A 316 6.64 12.64 -42.00
CA LEU A 316 7.92 12.10 -41.54
C LEU A 316 7.77 11.46 -40.14
N MET A 317 7.06 12.13 -39.21
CA MET A 317 6.75 11.62 -37.88
C MET A 317 5.98 10.28 -37.96
N LEU A 318 4.93 10.19 -38.78
CA LEU A 318 4.17 8.95 -38.93
C LEU A 318 4.98 7.84 -39.60
N ARG A 319 5.86 8.19 -40.54
CA ARG A 319 6.76 7.24 -41.16
C ARG A 319 7.80 6.68 -40.20
N THR A 320 8.21 7.46 -39.17
CA THR A 320 9.10 6.99 -38.12
C THR A 320 8.49 5.84 -37.34
N LEU A 321 7.16 5.80 -37.16
CA LEU A 321 6.47 4.70 -36.48
C LEU A 321 6.51 3.39 -37.24
N ILE A 322 6.55 3.47 -38.60
CA ILE A 322 6.49 2.29 -39.46
C ILE A 322 7.91 1.83 -39.90
N HIS A 323 8.78 2.78 -40.19
CA HIS A 323 10.15 2.55 -40.66
C HIS A 323 11.15 3.41 -39.86
N PRO A 324 11.38 3.11 -38.57
CA PRO A 324 12.17 3.99 -37.68
C PRO A 324 13.58 4.21 -38.23
N VAL A 325 14.34 3.17 -38.56
CA VAL A 325 15.75 3.26 -38.97
C VAL A 325 15.90 4.15 -40.21
N LEU A 326 15.16 3.86 -41.26
CA LEU A 326 15.25 4.62 -42.52
C LEU A 326 14.83 6.07 -42.38
N THR A 327 13.87 6.34 -41.48
CA THR A 327 13.39 7.71 -41.26
C THR A 327 14.33 8.51 -40.39
N PHE A 328 14.97 7.91 -39.39
CA PHE A 328 15.99 8.57 -38.60
C PHE A 328 17.24 8.91 -39.45
N ASP A 329 17.65 8.04 -40.36
CA ASP A 329 18.74 8.34 -41.29
C ASP A 329 18.35 9.50 -42.21
N GLU A 330 17.12 9.53 -42.72
CA GLU A 330 16.62 10.64 -43.54
C GLU A 330 16.56 11.96 -42.75
N ILE A 331 16.14 11.94 -41.49
CA ILE A 331 16.10 13.14 -40.62
C ILE A 331 17.53 13.66 -40.39
N LYS A 332 18.47 12.77 -40.15
CA LYS A 332 19.89 13.08 -39.92
C LYS A 332 20.56 13.66 -41.17
N GLU A 333 20.42 12.98 -42.31
CA GLU A 333 21.04 13.43 -43.57
C GLU A 333 20.48 14.75 -44.06
N LYS A 334 19.14 14.92 -44.03
CA LYS A 334 18.47 16.12 -44.51
C LYS A 334 18.28 17.21 -43.48
N LYS A 335 18.77 17.04 -42.27
CA LYS A 335 18.66 17.99 -41.12
C LYS A 335 17.22 18.49 -40.88
N GLN A 336 16.25 17.57 -40.93
CA GLN A 336 14.82 17.89 -40.89
C GLN A 336 14.19 17.82 -39.49
N GLY A 337 14.98 17.83 -38.40
CA GLY A 337 14.50 17.90 -37.05
C GLY A 337 13.61 19.14 -36.81
N SER A 338 12.58 19.01 -35.98
CA SER A 338 11.62 20.08 -35.69
C SER A 338 11.33 20.20 -34.20
N LEU A 339 11.82 21.27 -33.58
CA LEU A 339 11.52 21.59 -32.19
C LEU A 339 10.03 21.82 -31.93
N ILE A 340 9.28 22.29 -32.96
CA ILE A 340 7.84 22.50 -32.83
C ILE A 340 7.12 21.16 -32.65
N ILE A 341 7.49 20.14 -33.43
CA ILE A 341 6.89 18.80 -33.29
C ILE A 341 7.26 18.19 -31.94
N CYS A 342 8.51 18.30 -31.53
CA CYS A 342 8.94 17.88 -30.21
C CYS A 342 8.13 18.57 -29.10
N GLY A 343 7.95 19.87 -29.18
CA GLY A 343 7.13 20.61 -28.22
C GLY A 343 5.67 20.18 -28.20
N VAL A 344 5.06 19.95 -29.37
CA VAL A 344 3.68 19.47 -29.49
C VAL A 344 3.54 18.06 -28.90
N LEU A 345 4.47 17.15 -29.20
CA LEU A 345 4.45 15.79 -28.65
C LEU A 345 4.64 15.79 -27.13
N THR A 346 5.54 16.64 -26.63
CA THR A 346 5.73 16.80 -25.17
C THR A 346 4.50 17.37 -24.49
N ALA A 347 3.83 18.35 -25.13
CA ALA A 347 2.56 18.88 -24.62
C ALA A 347 1.44 17.84 -24.64
N LEU A 348 1.33 17.03 -25.69
CA LEU A 348 0.39 15.93 -25.75
C LEU A 348 0.70 14.86 -24.69
N PHE A 349 1.96 14.56 -24.45
CA PHE A 349 2.38 13.63 -23.40
C PHE A 349 2.01 14.16 -22.01
N TYR A 350 2.20 15.46 -21.76
CA TYR A 350 1.75 16.09 -20.52
C TYR A 350 0.22 16.02 -20.36
N VAL A 351 -0.53 16.36 -21.44
CA VAL A 351 -2.01 16.28 -21.40
C VAL A 351 -2.50 14.86 -21.13
N THR A 352 -1.89 13.84 -21.76
CA THR A 352 -2.24 12.45 -21.49
C THR A 352 -1.90 12.04 -20.06
N ALA A 353 -0.78 12.51 -19.49
CA ALA A 353 -0.43 12.27 -18.10
C ALA A 353 -1.44 12.92 -17.12
N VAL A 354 -1.89 14.14 -17.41
CA VAL A 354 -2.95 14.81 -16.63
C VAL A 354 -4.27 14.04 -16.72
N ILE A 355 -4.68 13.63 -17.92
CA ILE A 355 -5.90 12.84 -18.13
C ILE A 355 -5.79 11.50 -17.38
N GLN A 356 -4.63 10.84 -17.42
CA GLN A 356 -4.41 9.59 -16.68
C GLN A 356 -4.60 9.78 -15.17
N VAL A 357 -4.10 10.87 -14.60
CA VAL A 357 -4.23 11.15 -13.16
C VAL A 357 -5.68 11.53 -12.79
N LEU A 358 -6.34 12.36 -13.60
CA LEU A 358 -7.68 12.86 -13.28
C LEU A 358 -8.81 11.90 -13.67
N CYS A 359 -8.64 11.18 -14.79
CA CYS A 359 -9.65 10.32 -15.38
C CYS A 359 -9.32 8.84 -15.25
N GLY A 360 -8.17 8.50 -14.63
CA GLY A 360 -7.78 7.13 -14.37
C GLY A 360 -8.81 6.43 -13.48
N GLY A 361 -9.16 5.19 -13.81
CA GLY A 361 -10.10 4.42 -13.02
C GLY A 361 -9.54 4.12 -11.63
N PHE A 362 -10.44 3.90 -10.66
CA PHE A 362 -10.13 3.63 -9.24
C PHE A 362 -9.03 2.56 -9.02
N LEU A 363 -8.96 1.56 -9.90
CA LEU A 363 -7.94 0.51 -9.84
C LEU A 363 -6.53 0.97 -10.23
N PHE A 364 -6.43 1.98 -11.10
CA PHE A 364 -5.16 2.40 -11.71
C PHE A 364 -4.59 3.68 -11.08
N THR A 365 -5.38 4.40 -10.30
CA THR A 365 -4.97 5.62 -9.62
C THR A 365 -4.78 5.33 -8.13
N GLN A 366 -3.53 5.34 -7.68
CA GLN A 366 -3.20 5.37 -6.25
C GLN A 366 -3.22 6.80 -5.69
N TYR A 367 -3.62 7.75 -6.51
CA TYR A 367 -3.55 9.18 -6.22
C TYR A 367 -4.91 9.68 -5.71
N ASP A 368 -4.89 10.45 -4.63
CA ASP A 368 -6.07 11.16 -4.17
C ASP A 368 -6.33 12.36 -5.12
N PRO A 369 -7.47 12.40 -5.82
CA PRO A 369 -7.79 13.51 -6.73
C PRO A 369 -7.79 14.88 -6.06
N THR A 370 -8.02 14.95 -4.74
CA THR A 370 -8.02 16.19 -3.97
C THR A 370 -6.63 16.79 -3.79
N SER A 371 -5.58 15.98 -3.90
CA SER A 371 -4.17 16.37 -3.78
C SER A 371 -3.48 16.61 -5.13
N PHE A 372 -4.25 16.79 -6.23
CA PHE A 372 -3.71 16.97 -7.57
C PHE A 372 -2.81 18.20 -7.68
N ASN A 373 -1.57 17.98 -8.13
CA ASN A 373 -0.59 19.03 -8.39
C ASN A 373 -0.10 18.95 -9.85
N SER A 374 -0.62 19.85 -10.68
CA SER A 374 -0.29 19.91 -12.11
C SER A 374 1.19 20.20 -12.40
N VAL A 375 1.87 20.97 -11.54
CA VAL A 375 3.30 21.26 -11.68
C VAL A 375 4.13 20.01 -11.48
N TRP A 376 3.76 19.17 -10.51
CA TRP A 376 4.43 17.90 -10.25
C TRP A 376 4.26 16.93 -11.41
N VAL A 377 3.06 16.86 -11.99
CA VAL A 377 2.80 16.06 -13.21
C VAL A 377 3.61 16.57 -14.39
N LEU A 378 3.76 17.90 -14.54
CA LEU A 378 4.57 18.51 -15.59
C LEU A 378 6.05 18.14 -15.43
N ILE A 379 6.60 18.24 -14.22
CA ILE A 379 8.00 17.88 -13.94
C ILE A 379 8.23 16.38 -14.24
N ARG A 380 7.30 15.53 -13.83
CA ARG A 380 7.41 14.08 -14.02
C ARG A 380 7.28 13.66 -15.49
N SER A 381 6.49 14.35 -16.31
CA SER A 381 6.27 14.03 -17.73
C SER A 381 7.24 14.79 -18.65
N ALA A 382 7.09 16.10 -18.77
CA ALA A 382 7.91 16.92 -19.65
C ALA A 382 9.37 17.02 -19.18
N GLY A 383 9.61 17.04 -17.85
CA GLY A 383 10.95 17.04 -17.28
C GLY A 383 11.78 15.81 -17.67
N LEU A 384 11.16 14.61 -17.72
CA LEU A 384 11.83 13.40 -18.18
C LEU A 384 12.23 13.48 -19.66
N VAL A 385 11.35 14.04 -20.51
CA VAL A 385 11.66 14.24 -21.94
C VAL A 385 12.82 15.20 -22.11
N VAL A 386 12.80 16.33 -21.41
CA VAL A 386 13.88 17.34 -21.42
C VAL A 386 15.20 16.73 -20.94
N LEU A 387 15.17 16.00 -19.82
CA LEU A 387 16.35 15.33 -19.27
C LEU A 387 16.93 14.32 -20.27
N TRP A 388 16.05 13.52 -20.91
CA TRP A 388 16.46 12.54 -21.91
C TRP A 388 17.11 13.21 -23.13
N VAL A 389 16.52 14.29 -23.64
CA VAL A 389 17.07 15.04 -24.80
C VAL A 389 18.43 15.65 -24.45
N ILE A 390 18.56 16.28 -23.29
CA ILE A 390 19.81 16.87 -22.82
C ILE A 390 20.88 15.80 -22.65
N SER A 391 20.57 14.69 -22.01
CA SER A 391 21.51 13.59 -21.78
C SER A 391 22.02 13.00 -23.11
N ASN A 392 21.13 12.75 -24.07
CA ASN A 392 21.53 12.25 -25.38
C ASN A 392 22.36 13.27 -26.15
N TRP A 393 22.04 14.57 -26.06
CA TRP A 393 22.83 15.62 -26.67
C TRP A 393 24.24 15.72 -26.06
N MET A 394 24.35 15.65 -24.73
CA MET A 394 25.64 15.65 -24.02
C MET A 394 26.49 14.44 -24.42
N ILE A 395 25.91 13.22 -24.43
CA ILE A 395 26.62 12.00 -24.83
C ILE A 395 27.07 12.11 -26.30
N SER A 396 26.19 12.56 -27.19
CA SER A 396 26.53 12.76 -28.61
C SER A 396 27.69 13.74 -28.77
N THR A 397 27.70 14.84 -28.01
CA THR A 397 28.77 15.85 -28.03
C THR A 397 30.08 15.28 -27.49
N LEU A 398 30.05 14.53 -26.40
CA LEU A 398 31.24 13.89 -25.80
C LEU A 398 31.85 12.84 -26.76
N MET A 399 31.03 12.15 -27.53
CA MET A 399 31.48 11.14 -28.52
C MET A 399 31.83 11.73 -29.90
N GLN A 400 32.04 13.05 -29.99
CA GLN A 400 32.31 13.78 -31.23
C GLN A 400 31.23 13.61 -32.32
N GLY A 401 30.01 13.33 -31.90
CA GLY A 401 28.85 13.23 -32.79
C GLY A 401 28.49 14.59 -33.39
N LYS A 402 28.00 14.59 -34.62
CA LYS A 402 27.59 15.81 -35.35
C LYS A 402 26.11 16.18 -35.14
N GLY A 403 25.40 15.49 -34.24
CA GLY A 403 23.97 15.72 -33.99
C GLY A 403 23.73 17.05 -33.26
N THR A 404 22.87 17.89 -33.82
CA THR A 404 22.39 19.11 -33.17
C THR A 404 21.23 18.80 -32.22
N LEU A 405 21.02 19.64 -31.22
CA LEU A 405 19.89 19.50 -30.29
C LEU A 405 18.54 19.37 -31.04
N LYS A 406 18.40 20.08 -32.16
CA LYS A 406 17.22 20.05 -33.02
C LYS A 406 16.98 18.69 -33.70
N GLU A 407 18.04 17.93 -33.95
CA GLU A 407 17.97 16.62 -34.59
C GLU A 407 17.74 15.50 -33.57
N ILE A 408 18.07 15.73 -32.31
CA ILE A 408 17.85 14.79 -31.19
C ILE A 408 16.43 14.89 -30.64
N CYS A 409 15.84 16.08 -30.65
CA CYS A 409 14.43 16.28 -30.36
C CYS A 409 13.52 15.75 -31.46
#